data_f97ad8d74d3f459995913b52a75f0f27
#
_entry.id   f97ad8d74d3f459995913b52a75f0f27
#
_cell.length_a   1.000
_cell.length_b   1.000
_cell.length_c   1.000
_cell.angle_alpha   90.00
_cell.angle_beta   90.00
_cell.angle_gamma   90.00
#
_symmetry.space_group_name_H-M   'P 1'
#
loop_
_entity.id
_entity.type
_entity.pdbx_description
1 polymer ?
#
loop_
_entity_poly.entity_id
_entity_poly.type
_entity_poly.pdbx_seq_one_letter_code
_entity_poly.pdbx_strand_id
1 'polypeptide(L)'
;MKLPLVFNFSTESGHLQCTLDSPSQGAKGIPVEVVLCTADSLSLSCPSIGATYSGRISSRAIKGNFSQRGYTFPLNLAPDSPNEDRRPQTPRPPYPYTVIDTVFTAPDGAVMSATLTLPAPTTKKKVPAVVMVTGSGPQNRDEEIFDHKPFAVIADYLARNGVASLRYDDRGVAKSTGDFLSATTFTFKDDTKAAVKFLRTFRNIGKVGVLGHSEGGTIAFMLGAESVPDFIVSLAGLSVSGKDGLLRQNRHAMDAANLSQADKEAALQVIGRLFDTLAEQHRQGKSSPVDVDSLVSAVGVDIPSELVTSLKMTQKNRTPWMDALLAMEPAKYLRKIKCPMLAVNGDKDTQVYPDNLTLIQQLVPKAKTLLMPGLNHLMQHASTGEVAEYDQIRETMSPEVLDAVLQFILNLR
;
A
#
# COMPACT_ATOMS: atom_id res chain seq x y z
N MET A 1 -18.56 -10.02 7.19
CA MET A 1 -17.08 -9.86 7.18
C MET A 1 -16.52 -10.69 8.32
N LYS A 2 -15.55 -11.59 8.09
CA LYS A 2 -14.84 -12.30 9.14
C LYS A 2 -13.59 -11.50 9.47
N LEU A 3 -13.41 -11.12 10.74
CA LEU A 3 -12.21 -10.43 11.21
C LEU A 3 -11.32 -11.48 11.90
N PRO A 4 -10.18 -11.86 11.30
CA PRO A 4 -9.24 -12.75 11.97
C PRO A 4 -8.60 -12.03 13.16
N LEU A 5 -8.49 -12.72 14.28
CA LEU A 5 -7.79 -12.28 15.47
C LEU A 5 -6.71 -13.32 15.81
N VAL A 6 -5.50 -12.85 16.11
CA VAL A 6 -4.37 -13.69 16.49
C VAL A 6 -3.93 -13.34 17.91
N PHE A 7 -4.02 -14.31 18.82
CA PHE A 7 -3.49 -14.17 20.17
C PHE A 7 -2.10 -14.82 20.25
N ASN A 8 -1.09 -13.99 20.48
CA ASN A 8 0.29 -14.43 20.59
C ASN A 8 0.63 -14.66 22.06
N PHE A 9 0.96 -15.89 22.43
CA PHE A 9 1.36 -16.27 23.77
C PHE A 9 2.87 -16.46 23.85
N SER A 10 3.48 -15.89 24.88
CA SER A 10 4.91 -16.07 25.20
C SER A 10 5.09 -16.26 26.69
N THR A 11 6.20 -16.87 27.10
CA THR A 11 6.57 -16.96 28.51
C THR A 11 7.82 -16.14 28.75
N GLU A 12 7.72 -15.12 29.60
CA GLU A 12 8.84 -14.28 29.99
C GLU A 12 8.99 -14.34 31.52
N SER A 13 10.19 -14.68 31.99
CA SER A 13 10.49 -14.83 33.44
C SER A 13 9.51 -15.73 34.20
N GLY A 14 8.96 -16.78 33.52
CA GLY A 14 8.01 -17.72 34.12
C GLY A 14 6.54 -17.23 34.13
N HIS A 15 6.26 -16.06 33.61
CA HIS A 15 4.91 -15.52 33.49
C HIS A 15 4.41 -15.61 32.04
N LEU A 16 3.16 -16.07 31.87
CA LEU A 16 2.48 -16.12 30.59
C LEU A 16 2.09 -14.71 30.18
N GLN A 17 2.57 -14.28 29.03
CA GLN A 17 2.22 -13.00 28.39
C GLN A 17 1.37 -13.25 27.16
N CYS A 18 0.54 -12.29 26.80
CA CYS A 18 -0.30 -12.36 25.61
C CYS A 18 -0.37 -11.00 24.92
N THR A 19 -0.35 -11.03 23.59
CA THR A 19 -0.72 -9.89 22.76
C THR A 19 -1.77 -10.30 21.75
N LEU A 20 -2.56 -9.34 21.27
CA LEU A 20 -3.58 -9.53 20.26
C LEU A 20 -3.20 -8.76 18.98
N ASP A 21 -3.27 -9.45 17.84
CA ASP A 21 -3.18 -8.84 16.53
C ASP A 21 -4.53 -8.90 15.82
N SER A 22 -4.87 -7.86 15.10
CA SER A 22 -6.00 -7.83 14.17
C SER A 22 -5.48 -7.47 12.76
N PRO A 23 -5.03 -8.48 11.98
CA PRO A 23 -4.36 -8.26 10.71
C PRO A 23 -5.18 -7.44 9.71
N SER A 24 -6.48 -7.72 9.59
CA SER A 24 -7.39 -6.98 8.70
C SER A 24 -7.64 -5.52 9.10
N GLN A 25 -7.21 -5.12 10.30
CA GLN A 25 -7.28 -3.73 10.79
C GLN A 25 -5.89 -3.09 10.93
N GLY A 26 -4.83 -3.80 10.52
CA GLY A 26 -3.44 -3.33 10.64
C GLY A 26 -2.95 -3.19 12.09
N ALA A 27 -3.67 -3.72 13.07
CA ALA A 27 -3.31 -3.60 14.48
C ALA A 27 -2.48 -4.81 14.93
N LYS A 28 -1.31 -4.56 15.53
CA LYS A 28 -0.39 -5.58 16.04
C LYS A 28 0.07 -5.28 17.46
N GLY A 29 0.34 -6.33 18.22
CA GLY A 29 0.95 -6.23 19.53
C GLY A 29 0.09 -5.55 20.59
N ILE A 30 -1.24 -5.54 20.44
CA ILE A 30 -2.14 -4.97 21.45
C ILE A 30 -1.97 -5.74 22.76
N PRO A 31 -1.61 -5.09 23.89
CA PRO A 31 -1.40 -5.77 25.15
C PRO A 31 -2.66 -6.45 25.65
N VAL A 32 -2.53 -7.71 26.08
CA VAL A 32 -3.62 -8.53 26.61
C VAL A 32 -3.21 -9.06 28.00
N GLU A 33 -4.05 -8.84 28.98
CA GLU A 33 -3.90 -9.38 30.32
C GLU A 33 -4.43 -10.83 30.36
N VAL A 34 -3.61 -11.75 30.82
CA VAL A 34 -4.04 -13.14 31.09
C VAL A 34 -4.70 -13.17 32.46
N VAL A 35 -6.04 -13.12 32.50
CA VAL A 35 -6.82 -13.09 33.73
C VAL A 35 -6.86 -14.49 34.39
N LEU A 36 -6.98 -15.53 33.57
CA LEU A 36 -6.99 -16.91 33.99
C LEU A 36 -6.40 -17.80 32.90
N CYS A 37 -5.50 -18.69 33.27
CA CYS A 37 -5.05 -19.78 32.42
C CYS A 37 -4.86 -21.03 33.26
N THR A 38 -5.72 -22.01 33.04
CA THR A 38 -5.66 -23.33 33.69
C THR A 38 -5.53 -24.42 32.64
N ALA A 39 -5.52 -25.68 33.04
CA ALA A 39 -5.47 -26.81 32.10
C ALA A 39 -6.68 -26.89 31.15
N ASP A 40 -7.82 -26.34 31.54
CA ASP A 40 -9.11 -26.46 30.82
C ASP A 40 -9.77 -25.12 30.47
N SER A 41 -9.24 -23.99 30.95
CA SER A 41 -9.89 -22.69 30.82
C SER A 41 -8.91 -21.57 30.56
N LEU A 42 -9.30 -20.64 29.69
CA LEU A 42 -8.56 -19.41 29.37
C LEU A 42 -9.50 -18.20 29.47
N SER A 43 -9.06 -17.17 30.21
CA SER A 43 -9.72 -15.85 30.20
C SER A 43 -8.71 -14.75 30.00
N LEU A 44 -9.02 -13.85 29.06
CA LEU A 44 -8.16 -12.75 28.62
C LEU A 44 -8.94 -11.43 28.74
N SER A 45 -8.23 -10.36 29.05
CA SER A 45 -8.74 -8.99 29.04
C SER A 45 -7.85 -8.10 28.17
N CYS A 46 -8.46 -7.29 27.34
CA CYS A 46 -7.78 -6.32 26.51
C CYS A 46 -8.36 -4.91 26.77
N PRO A 47 -7.91 -4.24 27.86
CA PRO A 47 -8.51 -2.98 28.31
C PRO A 47 -8.43 -1.85 27.28
N SER A 48 -7.35 -1.79 26.49
CA SER A 48 -7.11 -0.74 25.50
C SER A 48 -8.19 -0.66 24.41
N ILE A 49 -8.87 -1.78 24.12
CA ILE A 49 -9.96 -1.86 23.14
C ILE A 49 -11.30 -2.22 23.77
N GLY A 50 -11.39 -2.32 25.10
CA GLY A 50 -12.58 -2.70 25.84
C GLY A 50 -13.08 -4.10 25.48
N ALA A 51 -12.17 -5.06 25.30
CA ALA A 51 -12.51 -6.42 24.89
C ALA A 51 -12.10 -7.46 25.92
N THR A 52 -12.85 -8.58 25.95
CA THR A 52 -12.54 -9.76 26.77
C THR A 52 -12.75 -11.03 25.95
N TYR A 53 -12.01 -12.08 26.30
CA TYR A 53 -12.21 -13.42 25.77
C TYR A 53 -12.29 -14.43 26.90
N SER A 54 -13.20 -15.38 26.79
CA SER A 54 -13.26 -16.54 27.72
C SER A 54 -13.56 -17.81 26.95
N GLY A 55 -12.82 -18.88 27.23
CA GLY A 55 -12.98 -20.12 26.50
C GLY A 55 -12.48 -21.35 27.26
N ARG A 56 -12.96 -22.52 26.83
CA ARG A 56 -12.51 -23.83 27.31
C ARG A 56 -11.45 -24.42 26.40
N ILE A 57 -10.35 -24.83 26.99
CA ILE A 57 -9.21 -25.44 26.31
C ILE A 57 -9.54 -26.91 26.03
N SER A 58 -9.26 -27.35 24.82
CA SER A 58 -9.28 -28.77 24.40
C SER A 58 -7.94 -29.09 23.73
N SER A 59 -7.70 -30.35 23.36
CA SER A 59 -6.42 -30.81 22.81
C SER A 59 -5.98 -30.09 21.52
N ARG A 60 -6.89 -29.44 20.79
CA ARG A 60 -6.61 -28.81 19.49
C ARG A 60 -7.28 -27.45 19.28
N ALA A 61 -8.02 -26.93 20.26
CA ALA A 61 -8.70 -25.65 20.12
C ALA A 61 -9.12 -25.09 21.48
N ILE A 62 -9.36 -23.79 21.54
CA ILE A 62 -10.04 -23.15 22.66
C ILE A 62 -11.38 -22.66 22.12
N LYS A 63 -12.47 -23.25 22.61
CA LYS A 63 -13.83 -22.85 22.24
C LYS A 63 -14.32 -21.81 23.22
N GLY A 64 -14.65 -20.61 22.70
CA GLY A 64 -15.00 -19.52 23.59
C GLY A 64 -15.78 -18.40 22.92
N ASN A 65 -15.90 -17.31 23.66
CA ASN A 65 -16.61 -16.11 23.27
C ASN A 65 -15.69 -14.89 23.41
N PHE A 66 -15.74 -14.03 22.42
CA PHE A 66 -15.10 -12.72 22.43
C PHE A 66 -16.18 -11.66 22.64
N SER A 67 -15.98 -10.78 23.61
CA SER A 67 -16.91 -9.70 23.94
C SER A 67 -16.22 -8.37 23.78
N GLN A 68 -16.87 -7.42 23.09
CA GLN A 68 -16.37 -6.06 22.92
C GLN A 68 -17.53 -5.07 22.86
N ARG A 69 -17.46 -4.00 23.65
CA ARG A 69 -18.45 -2.91 23.67
C ARG A 69 -19.90 -3.41 23.83
N GLY A 70 -20.11 -4.42 24.67
CA GLY A 70 -21.43 -5.00 24.94
C GLY A 70 -21.92 -6.06 23.94
N TYR A 71 -21.18 -6.33 22.88
CA TYR A 71 -21.47 -7.40 21.94
C TYR A 71 -20.61 -8.63 22.26
N THR A 72 -21.20 -9.82 22.14
CA THR A 72 -20.52 -11.09 22.36
C THR A 72 -20.65 -11.96 21.11
N PHE A 73 -19.52 -12.50 20.65
CA PHE A 73 -19.44 -13.35 19.47
C PHE A 73 -18.76 -14.67 19.81
N PRO A 74 -19.24 -15.81 19.29
CA PRO A 74 -18.49 -17.05 19.37
C PRO A 74 -17.15 -16.89 18.64
N LEU A 75 -16.04 -17.16 19.33
CA LEU A 75 -14.71 -17.16 18.78
C LEU A 75 -13.95 -18.39 19.25
N ASN A 76 -13.65 -19.29 18.31
CA ASN A 76 -12.84 -20.45 18.60
C ASN A 76 -11.40 -20.16 18.17
N LEU A 77 -10.45 -20.38 19.09
CA LEU A 77 -9.03 -20.26 18.80
C LEU A 77 -8.50 -21.67 18.46
N ALA A 78 -7.74 -21.75 17.40
CA ALA A 78 -6.92 -22.92 17.07
C ALA A 78 -5.45 -22.51 17.15
N PRO A 79 -4.52 -23.44 17.45
CA PRO A 79 -3.11 -23.15 17.32
C PRO A 79 -2.86 -22.66 15.89
N ASP A 80 -2.18 -21.54 15.76
CA ASP A 80 -1.63 -21.17 14.47
C ASP A 80 -0.64 -22.28 14.09
N SER A 81 -0.82 -22.86 12.92
CA SER A 81 0.06 -23.94 12.48
C SER A 81 1.45 -23.37 12.28
N PRO A 82 2.44 -23.66 13.16
CA PRO A 82 3.77 -23.08 13.04
C PRO A 82 4.51 -23.53 11.77
N ASN A 83 3.90 -24.38 10.95
CA ASN A 83 4.48 -25.03 9.78
C ASN A 83 3.94 -24.57 8.41
N GLU A 84 2.91 -23.74 8.36
CA GLU A 84 2.54 -23.12 7.08
C GLU A 84 3.09 -21.71 7.04
N ASP A 85 4.15 -21.53 6.28
CA ASP A 85 4.65 -20.21 5.93
C ASP A 85 3.58 -19.46 5.13
N ARG A 86 2.82 -18.59 5.82
CA ARG A 86 1.72 -17.83 5.19
C ARG A 86 2.21 -16.98 4.04
N ARG A 87 3.49 -16.59 4.07
CA ARG A 87 4.14 -15.72 3.07
C ARG A 87 5.48 -16.33 2.65
N PRO A 88 5.48 -17.43 1.87
CA PRO A 88 6.68 -18.22 1.58
C PRO A 88 7.75 -17.47 0.79
N GLN A 89 7.37 -16.39 0.09
CA GLN A 89 8.30 -15.57 -0.67
C GLN A 89 9.06 -14.54 0.19
N THR A 90 8.62 -14.31 1.45
CA THR A 90 9.32 -13.35 2.33
C THR A 90 10.75 -13.79 2.57
N PRO A 91 11.76 -13.00 2.17
CA PRO A 91 13.16 -13.40 2.28
C PRO A 91 13.61 -13.49 3.73
N ARG A 92 14.41 -14.51 4.03
CA ARG A 92 14.96 -14.77 5.37
C ARG A 92 16.48 -14.95 5.31
N PRO A 93 17.20 -14.49 6.34
CA PRO A 93 18.65 -14.71 6.42
C PRO A 93 18.98 -16.23 6.59
N PRO A 94 20.18 -16.67 6.17
CA PRO A 94 21.26 -15.87 5.60
C PRO A 94 21.00 -15.49 4.14
N TYR A 95 21.33 -14.22 3.77
CA TYR A 95 21.16 -13.73 2.41
C TYR A 95 22.43 -13.94 1.59
N PRO A 96 22.35 -14.31 0.28
CA PRO A 96 23.52 -14.40 -0.60
C PRO A 96 23.96 -13.03 -1.16
N TYR A 97 23.47 -11.95 -0.61
CA TYR A 97 23.72 -10.57 -0.98
C TYR A 97 23.88 -9.71 0.28
N THR A 98 24.31 -8.45 0.12
CA THR A 98 24.52 -7.54 1.26
C THR A 98 23.26 -6.71 1.54
N VAL A 99 22.89 -6.63 2.82
CA VAL A 99 21.78 -5.80 3.32
C VAL A 99 22.35 -4.77 4.29
N ILE A 100 22.11 -3.50 4.06
CA ILE A 100 22.62 -2.38 4.86
C ILE A 100 21.48 -1.47 5.26
N ASP A 101 21.23 -1.37 6.57
CA ASP A 101 20.36 -0.32 7.08
C ASP A 101 21.11 1.02 7.04
N THR A 102 20.44 2.03 6.53
CA THR A 102 21.02 3.35 6.26
C THR A 102 19.97 4.44 6.41
N VAL A 103 20.38 5.68 6.26
CA VAL A 103 19.49 6.84 6.23
C VAL A 103 19.87 7.80 5.12
N PHE A 104 18.92 8.56 4.64
CA PHE A 104 19.16 9.73 3.80
C PHE A 104 18.26 10.88 4.24
N THR A 105 18.59 12.11 3.82
CA THR A 105 17.87 13.32 4.25
C THR A 105 17.07 13.86 3.06
N ALA A 106 15.79 14.11 3.29
CA ALA A 106 14.91 14.81 2.38
C ALA A 106 15.21 16.32 2.34
N PRO A 107 14.75 17.07 1.32
CA PRO A 107 15.08 18.48 1.16
C PRO A 107 14.68 19.38 2.33
N ASP A 108 13.64 19.01 3.06
CA ASP A 108 13.12 19.73 4.24
C ASP A 108 13.78 19.32 5.56
N GLY A 109 14.76 18.42 5.51
CA GLY A 109 15.49 17.95 6.70
C GLY A 109 14.91 16.67 7.32
N ALA A 110 13.81 16.11 6.83
CA ALA A 110 13.31 14.83 7.31
C ALA A 110 14.33 13.72 7.02
N VAL A 111 14.58 12.87 8.02
CA VAL A 111 15.52 11.75 7.93
C VAL A 111 14.73 10.49 7.58
N MET A 112 15.02 9.94 6.40
CA MET A 112 14.37 8.75 5.87
C MET A 112 15.18 7.51 6.24
N SER A 113 14.58 6.60 6.98
CA SER A 113 15.20 5.32 7.31
C SER A 113 15.03 4.34 6.15
N ALA A 114 16.11 3.72 5.72
CA ALA A 114 16.16 2.93 4.51
C ALA A 114 16.95 1.63 4.67
N THR A 115 16.70 0.69 3.77
CA THR A 115 17.52 -0.51 3.59
C THR A 115 18.06 -0.54 2.15
N LEU A 116 19.37 -0.51 2.04
CA LEU A 116 20.11 -0.71 0.79
C LEU A 116 20.43 -2.20 0.64
N THR A 117 19.96 -2.81 -0.44
CA THR A 117 20.27 -4.19 -0.79
C THR A 117 21.21 -4.19 -2.00
N LEU A 118 22.40 -4.77 -1.85
CA LEU A 118 23.43 -4.84 -2.88
C LEU A 118 23.63 -6.29 -3.31
N PRO A 119 23.63 -6.60 -4.61
CA PRO A 119 23.92 -7.94 -5.09
C PRO A 119 25.31 -8.41 -4.65
N ALA A 120 25.54 -9.72 -4.66
CA ALA A 120 26.87 -10.26 -4.45
C ALA A 120 27.89 -9.61 -5.42
N PRO A 121 29.14 -9.43 -4.99
CA PRO A 121 30.18 -8.86 -5.84
C PRO A 121 30.27 -9.58 -7.18
N THR A 122 30.25 -8.83 -8.26
CA THR A 122 30.38 -9.35 -9.63
C THR A 122 31.60 -8.76 -10.30
N THR A 123 31.99 -9.33 -11.45
CA THR A 123 33.06 -8.77 -12.29
C THR A 123 32.66 -7.43 -12.92
N LYS A 124 31.38 -7.06 -12.91
CA LYS A 124 30.88 -5.78 -13.40
C LYS A 124 31.31 -4.67 -12.45
N LYS A 125 31.89 -3.60 -12.99
CA LYS A 125 32.30 -2.44 -12.19
C LYS A 125 31.13 -1.70 -11.56
N LYS A 126 29.95 -1.71 -12.21
CA LYS A 126 28.73 -1.05 -11.75
C LYS A 126 27.52 -1.93 -12.01
N VAL A 127 26.56 -1.90 -11.08
CA VAL A 127 25.29 -2.58 -11.18
C VAL A 127 24.13 -1.58 -11.29
N PRO A 128 23.04 -1.88 -12.01
CA PRO A 128 21.85 -1.05 -11.98
C PRO A 128 21.19 -1.09 -10.60
N ALA A 129 20.45 -0.05 -10.26
CA ALA A 129 19.74 0.04 -8.99
C ALA A 129 18.34 0.63 -9.18
N VAL A 130 17.43 0.32 -8.26
CA VAL A 130 16.10 0.93 -8.18
C VAL A 130 15.85 1.53 -6.80
N VAL A 131 15.26 2.71 -6.74
CA VAL A 131 14.56 3.21 -5.56
C VAL A 131 13.13 2.68 -5.65
N MET A 132 12.63 2.06 -4.58
CA MET A 132 11.27 1.58 -4.50
C MET A 132 10.39 2.59 -3.76
N VAL A 133 9.21 2.86 -4.33
CA VAL A 133 8.27 3.88 -3.85
C VAL A 133 6.92 3.24 -3.61
N THR A 134 6.46 3.31 -2.39
CA THR A 134 5.23 2.69 -1.88
C THR A 134 3.96 3.31 -2.46
N GLY A 135 2.86 2.59 -2.35
CA GLY A 135 1.53 3.08 -2.64
C GLY A 135 1.00 4.03 -1.57
N SER A 136 -0.28 4.40 -1.70
CA SER A 136 -0.95 5.35 -0.80
C SER A 136 -1.06 4.83 0.63
N GLY A 137 -0.99 5.75 1.58
CA GLY A 137 -1.06 5.48 3.02
C GLY A 137 0.30 5.43 3.70
N PRO A 138 0.32 5.31 5.04
CA PRO A 138 1.56 5.27 5.83
C PRO A 138 2.24 3.91 5.70
N GLN A 139 3.20 3.79 4.80
CA GLN A 139 3.86 2.53 4.46
C GLN A 139 5.27 2.44 5.04
N ASN A 140 5.62 1.26 5.55
CA ASN A 140 7.00 0.95 5.83
C ASN A 140 7.74 0.56 4.53
N ARG A 141 9.06 0.47 4.60
CA ARG A 141 9.95 0.18 3.47
C ARG A 141 9.66 -1.10 2.69
N ASP A 142 8.92 -2.03 3.29
CA ASP A 142 8.55 -3.30 2.70
C ASP A 142 7.17 -3.27 2.03
N GLU A 143 6.44 -2.12 2.14
CA GLU A 143 5.05 -1.98 1.73
C GLU A 143 4.17 -3.07 2.37
N GLU A 144 4.33 -3.25 3.69
CA GLU A 144 3.73 -4.36 4.41
C GLU A 144 2.22 -4.23 4.52
N ILE A 145 1.50 -5.14 3.89
CA ILE A 145 0.05 -5.23 3.91
C ILE A 145 -0.40 -6.69 4.07
N PHE A 146 -1.26 -6.99 5.03
CA PHE A 146 -1.71 -8.37 5.34
C PHE A 146 -0.54 -9.36 5.51
N ASP A 147 0.54 -8.94 6.17
CA ASP A 147 1.81 -9.67 6.34
C ASP A 147 2.58 -9.95 5.03
N HIS A 148 2.09 -9.55 3.88
CA HIS A 148 2.89 -9.51 2.66
C HIS A 148 3.93 -8.39 2.74
N LYS A 149 5.11 -8.65 2.16
CA LYS A 149 6.22 -7.68 2.06
C LYS A 149 6.70 -7.60 0.61
N PRO A 150 5.86 -7.04 -0.30
CA PRO A 150 6.14 -7.07 -1.72
C PRO A 150 7.49 -6.46 -2.06
N PHE A 151 7.87 -5.33 -1.45
CA PHE A 151 9.15 -4.71 -1.73
C PHE A 151 10.35 -5.50 -1.20
N ALA A 152 10.20 -6.24 -0.09
CA ALA A 152 11.25 -7.16 0.34
C ALA A 152 11.43 -8.30 -0.67
N VAL A 153 10.35 -8.84 -1.21
CA VAL A 153 10.39 -9.91 -2.23
C VAL A 153 11.03 -9.41 -3.52
N ILE A 154 10.63 -8.23 -4.02
CA ILE A 154 11.26 -7.63 -5.21
C ILE A 154 12.76 -7.39 -4.98
N ALA A 155 13.14 -6.85 -3.81
CA ALA A 155 14.53 -6.56 -3.48
C ALA A 155 15.40 -7.83 -3.43
N ASP A 156 14.90 -8.92 -2.83
CA ASP A 156 15.57 -10.21 -2.80
C ASP A 156 15.78 -10.76 -4.21
N TYR A 157 14.70 -10.76 -5.02
CA TYR A 157 14.75 -11.27 -6.38
C TYR A 157 15.74 -10.48 -7.24
N LEU A 158 15.71 -9.16 -7.18
CA LEU A 158 16.61 -8.29 -7.91
C LEU A 158 18.07 -8.46 -7.46
N ALA A 159 18.32 -8.52 -6.16
CA ALA A 159 19.68 -8.67 -5.63
C ALA A 159 20.34 -10.00 -6.02
N ARG A 160 19.58 -11.10 -6.02
CA ARG A 160 20.05 -12.40 -6.51
C ARG A 160 20.43 -12.38 -7.99
N ASN A 161 19.86 -11.46 -8.75
CA ASN A 161 20.05 -11.32 -10.19
C ASN A 161 20.88 -10.08 -10.58
N GLY A 162 21.66 -9.51 -9.65
CA GLY A 162 22.64 -8.48 -9.97
C GLY A 162 22.12 -7.04 -10.05
N VAL A 163 20.95 -6.76 -9.50
CA VAL A 163 20.36 -5.42 -9.41
C VAL A 163 20.27 -4.99 -7.95
N ALA A 164 20.74 -3.78 -7.63
CA ALA A 164 20.63 -3.22 -6.29
C ALA A 164 19.26 -2.55 -6.08
N SER A 165 18.87 -2.36 -4.81
CA SER A 165 17.65 -1.63 -4.48
C SER A 165 17.78 -0.82 -3.19
N LEU A 166 17.05 0.29 -3.12
CA LEU A 166 16.85 1.09 -1.93
C LEU A 166 15.36 1.13 -1.62
N ARG A 167 14.99 0.66 -0.43
CA ARG A 167 13.64 0.74 0.14
C ARG A 167 13.70 1.63 1.36
N TYR A 168 12.70 2.47 1.59
CA TYR A 168 12.69 3.38 2.73
C TYR A 168 11.29 3.48 3.35
N ASP A 169 11.24 3.73 4.65
CA ASP A 169 10.00 4.01 5.34
C ASP A 169 9.50 5.40 4.94
N ASP A 170 8.22 5.55 4.67
CA ASP A 170 7.64 6.86 4.38
C ASP A 170 7.91 7.85 5.52
N ARG A 171 7.90 9.14 5.21
CA ARG A 171 8.08 10.17 6.23
C ARG A 171 7.07 10.03 7.37
N GLY A 172 7.52 10.14 8.61
CA GLY A 172 6.69 9.99 9.79
C GLY A 172 6.20 8.56 10.06
N VAL A 173 6.71 7.56 9.33
CA VAL A 173 6.35 6.15 9.47
C VAL A 173 7.54 5.34 9.95
N ALA A 174 7.29 4.32 10.75
CA ALA A 174 8.28 3.40 11.31
C ALA A 174 9.51 4.12 11.91
N LYS A 175 10.66 4.13 11.22
CA LYS A 175 11.90 4.76 11.70
C LYS A 175 12.22 6.08 10.99
N SER A 176 11.41 6.51 10.03
CA SER A 176 11.58 7.80 9.35
C SER A 176 11.00 8.94 10.17
N THR A 177 11.66 10.09 10.13
CA THR A 177 11.15 11.33 10.74
C THR A 177 10.29 12.12 9.77
N GLY A 178 9.76 13.26 10.21
CA GLY A 178 8.87 14.12 9.40
C GLY A 178 7.41 13.93 9.78
N ASP A 179 6.52 14.60 9.05
CA ASP A 179 5.08 14.57 9.29
C ASP A 179 4.36 13.96 8.09
N PHE A 180 3.79 12.76 8.29
CA PHE A 180 3.00 12.08 7.28
C PHE A 180 1.67 12.79 7.01
N LEU A 181 1.01 13.33 8.04
CA LEU A 181 -0.34 13.88 7.91
C LEU A 181 -0.38 15.18 7.09
N SER A 182 0.71 15.93 7.07
CA SER A 182 0.84 17.13 6.23
C SER A 182 1.42 16.84 4.85
N ALA A 183 1.91 15.63 4.61
CA ALA A 183 2.54 15.25 3.35
C ALA A 183 1.53 15.13 2.20
N THR A 184 2.02 15.27 1.00
CA THR A 184 1.28 15.09 -0.25
C THR A 184 2.08 14.20 -1.20
N THR A 185 1.47 13.74 -2.28
CA THR A 185 2.17 13.05 -3.37
C THR A 185 3.41 13.83 -3.87
N PHE A 186 3.36 15.17 -3.84
CA PHE A 186 4.52 16.00 -4.20
C PHE A 186 5.64 15.92 -3.17
N THR A 187 5.29 15.85 -1.90
CA THR A 187 6.25 15.66 -0.81
C THR A 187 6.96 14.30 -0.94
N PHE A 188 6.19 13.22 -1.15
CA PHE A 188 6.75 11.88 -1.38
C PHE A 188 7.60 11.80 -2.66
N LYS A 189 7.23 12.53 -3.71
CA LYS A 189 8.07 12.69 -4.91
C LYS A 189 9.43 13.32 -4.57
N ASP A 190 9.47 14.35 -3.73
CA ASP A 190 10.72 15.01 -3.35
C ASP A 190 11.58 14.12 -2.44
N ASP A 191 10.98 13.30 -1.56
CA ASP A 191 11.67 12.26 -0.79
C ASP A 191 12.30 11.22 -1.72
N THR A 192 11.55 10.75 -2.71
CA THR A 192 12.04 9.80 -3.70
C THR A 192 13.19 10.40 -4.52
N LYS A 193 13.11 11.67 -4.87
CA LYS A 193 14.19 12.40 -5.57
C LYS A 193 15.48 12.45 -4.73
N ALA A 194 15.34 12.64 -3.40
CA ALA A 194 16.48 12.57 -2.49
C ALA A 194 17.05 11.13 -2.42
N ALA A 195 16.20 10.11 -2.39
CA ALA A 195 16.63 8.71 -2.43
C ALA A 195 17.43 8.37 -3.71
N VAL A 196 16.99 8.85 -4.88
CA VAL A 196 17.72 8.69 -6.14
C VAL A 196 19.09 9.37 -6.07
N LYS A 197 19.16 10.59 -5.54
CA LYS A 197 20.43 11.30 -5.34
C LYS A 197 21.36 10.53 -4.39
N PHE A 198 20.83 10.01 -3.30
CA PHE A 198 21.56 9.20 -2.34
C PHE A 198 22.15 7.95 -2.99
N LEU A 199 21.37 7.16 -3.74
CA LEU A 199 21.88 5.97 -4.45
C LEU A 199 23.03 6.32 -5.41
N ARG A 200 22.97 7.46 -6.07
CA ARG A 200 24.03 7.91 -7.01
C ARG A 200 25.36 8.24 -6.33
N THR A 201 25.41 8.36 -5.00
CA THR A 201 26.68 8.55 -4.28
C THR A 201 27.53 7.27 -4.20
N PHE A 202 26.94 6.11 -4.43
CA PHE A 202 27.65 4.84 -4.35
C PHE A 202 28.41 4.54 -5.65
N ARG A 203 29.72 4.37 -5.56
CA ARG A 203 30.61 4.21 -6.73
C ARG A 203 30.31 2.98 -7.58
N ASN A 204 29.79 1.92 -6.97
CA ASN A 204 29.41 0.67 -7.62
C ASN A 204 28.01 0.67 -8.22
N ILE A 205 27.24 1.73 -8.05
CA ILE A 205 25.94 1.92 -8.68
C ILE A 205 26.10 2.58 -10.06
N GLY A 206 25.39 2.03 -11.04
CA GLY A 206 25.32 2.53 -12.41
C GLY A 206 24.03 3.34 -12.66
N LYS A 207 23.20 2.84 -13.57
CA LYS A 207 21.87 3.43 -13.83
C LYS A 207 20.98 3.29 -12.60
N VAL A 208 20.28 4.37 -12.24
CA VAL A 208 19.34 4.41 -11.12
C VAL A 208 17.94 4.67 -11.65
N GLY A 209 17.06 3.68 -11.46
CA GLY A 209 15.63 3.78 -11.77
C GLY A 209 14.78 4.05 -10.55
N VAL A 210 13.50 4.32 -10.81
CA VAL A 210 12.43 4.35 -9.81
C VAL A 210 11.43 3.25 -10.14
N LEU A 211 11.14 2.38 -9.17
CA LEU A 211 10.09 1.38 -9.22
C LEU A 211 9.03 1.79 -8.21
N GLY A 212 7.83 2.09 -8.66
CA GLY A 212 6.73 2.51 -7.79
C GLY A 212 5.51 1.63 -7.96
N HIS A 213 4.81 1.38 -6.85
CA HIS A 213 3.54 0.70 -6.82
C HIS A 213 2.41 1.70 -6.57
N SER A 214 1.29 1.55 -7.29
CA SER A 214 0.10 2.39 -7.10
C SER A 214 0.43 3.90 -7.17
N GLU A 215 0.25 4.69 -6.10
CA GLU A 215 0.68 6.09 -6.03
C GLU A 215 2.17 6.24 -6.31
N GLY A 216 3.01 5.31 -5.83
CA GLY A 216 4.44 5.30 -6.15
C GLY A 216 4.72 5.17 -7.64
N GLY A 217 3.88 4.46 -8.39
CA GLY A 217 3.91 4.41 -9.85
C GLY A 217 3.63 5.77 -10.49
N THR A 218 2.68 6.53 -9.94
CA THR A 218 2.40 7.91 -10.35
C THR A 218 3.57 8.85 -10.01
N ILE A 219 4.20 8.67 -8.83
CA ILE A 219 5.43 9.39 -8.45
C ILE A 219 6.56 9.09 -9.44
N ALA A 220 6.70 7.84 -9.89
CA ALA A 220 7.67 7.48 -10.91
C ALA A 220 7.42 8.24 -12.24
N PHE A 221 6.16 8.44 -12.64
CA PHE A 221 5.83 9.28 -13.80
C PHE A 221 6.26 10.73 -13.60
N MET A 222 6.01 11.31 -12.42
CA MET A 222 6.41 12.68 -12.10
C MET A 222 7.94 12.85 -12.19
N LEU A 223 8.70 11.92 -11.61
CA LEU A 223 10.16 11.94 -11.64
C LEU A 223 10.73 11.66 -13.03
N GLY A 224 10.08 10.78 -13.80
CA GLY A 224 10.42 10.54 -15.21
C GLY A 224 10.24 11.79 -16.08
N ALA A 225 9.17 12.56 -15.83
CA ALA A 225 8.93 13.85 -16.48
C ALA A 225 9.99 14.91 -16.14
N GLU A 226 10.57 14.85 -14.94
CA GLU A 226 11.68 15.70 -14.48
C GLU A 226 13.05 15.18 -14.94
N SER A 227 13.11 14.04 -15.64
CA SER A 227 14.35 13.37 -16.04
C SER A 227 15.30 13.05 -14.86
N VAL A 228 14.73 12.73 -13.70
CA VAL A 228 15.48 12.39 -12.48
C VAL A 228 16.03 10.97 -12.55
N PRO A 229 15.23 9.90 -12.81
CA PRO A 229 15.74 8.55 -12.95
C PRO A 229 16.21 8.25 -14.37
N ASP A 230 17.08 7.26 -14.49
CA ASP A 230 17.54 6.77 -15.80
C ASP A 230 16.50 5.86 -16.49
N PHE A 231 15.57 5.30 -15.73
CA PHE A 231 14.43 4.51 -16.18
C PHE A 231 13.35 4.46 -15.08
N ILE A 232 12.14 4.08 -15.46
CA ILE A 232 11.04 3.90 -14.49
C ILE A 232 10.32 2.57 -14.70
N VAL A 233 9.84 2.01 -13.59
CA VAL A 233 8.94 0.85 -13.54
C VAL A 233 7.71 1.27 -12.73
N SER A 234 6.55 1.13 -13.31
CA SER A 234 5.26 1.40 -12.65
C SER A 234 4.47 0.11 -12.52
N LEU A 235 4.19 -0.30 -11.29
CA LEU A 235 3.28 -1.39 -10.95
C LEU A 235 1.95 -0.77 -10.55
N ALA A 236 0.91 -0.95 -11.33
CA ALA A 236 -0.43 -0.39 -11.11
C ALA A 236 -0.46 1.13 -10.85
N GLY A 237 0.40 1.91 -11.51
CA GLY A 237 0.41 3.37 -11.35
C GLY A 237 -0.79 4.03 -12.03
N LEU A 238 -1.41 5.00 -11.35
CA LEU A 238 -2.58 5.71 -11.85
C LEU A 238 -2.19 6.67 -12.99
N SER A 239 -2.79 6.50 -14.17
CA SER A 239 -2.57 7.33 -15.36
C SER A 239 -3.73 8.29 -15.66
N VAL A 240 -4.95 7.96 -15.20
CA VAL A 240 -6.12 8.86 -15.26
C VAL A 240 -6.00 9.95 -14.18
N SER A 241 -6.87 10.95 -14.20
CA SER A 241 -6.87 11.97 -13.13
C SER A 241 -7.12 11.33 -11.77
N GLY A 242 -6.57 11.92 -10.70
CA GLY A 242 -6.78 11.40 -9.34
C GLY A 242 -8.27 11.39 -8.97
N LYS A 243 -9.03 12.41 -9.41
CA LYS A 243 -10.49 12.44 -9.29
C LYS A 243 -11.14 11.22 -9.95
N ASP A 244 -10.80 10.93 -11.21
CA ASP A 244 -11.42 9.82 -11.95
C ASP A 244 -11.05 8.47 -11.33
N GLY A 245 -9.81 8.32 -10.86
CA GLY A 245 -9.37 7.15 -10.12
C GLY A 245 -10.22 6.91 -8.87
N LEU A 246 -10.37 7.93 -8.02
CA LEU A 246 -11.17 7.83 -6.81
C LEU A 246 -12.67 7.64 -7.09
N LEU A 247 -13.22 8.25 -8.14
CA LEU A 247 -14.61 8.02 -8.55
C LEU A 247 -14.85 6.58 -8.98
N ARG A 248 -13.92 5.97 -9.71
CA ARG A 248 -13.98 4.56 -10.12
C ARG A 248 -13.94 3.64 -8.90
N GLN A 249 -13.05 3.89 -7.93
CA GLN A 249 -12.99 3.12 -6.68
C GLN A 249 -14.28 3.26 -5.86
N ASN A 250 -14.87 4.47 -5.78
CA ASN A 250 -16.15 4.67 -5.11
C ASN A 250 -17.30 3.94 -5.82
N ARG A 251 -17.34 3.96 -7.16
CA ARG A 251 -18.30 3.19 -7.95
C ARG A 251 -18.20 1.70 -7.64
N HIS A 252 -16.98 1.16 -7.67
CA HIS A 252 -16.72 -0.24 -7.37
C HIS A 252 -17.19 -0.63 -5.95
N ALA A 253 -16.89 0.20 -4.95
CA ALA A 253 -17.35 -0.03 -3.58
C ALA A 253 -18.88 -0.02 -3.47
N MET A 254 -19.56 0.87 -4.20
CA MET A 254 -21.02 0.94 -4.24
C MET A 254 -21.64 -0.24 -4.99
N ASP A 255 -20.97 -0.80 -6.00
CA ASP A 255 -21.43 -1.98 -6.70
C ASP A 255 -21.44 -3.22 -5.79
N ALA A 256 -20.52 -3.30 -4.85
CA ALA A 256 -20.50 -4.32 -3.81
C ALA A 256 -21.53 -4.07 -2.68
N ALA A 257 -22.06 -2.84 -2.56
CA ALA A 257 -23.09 -2.50 -1.59
C ALA A 257 -24.49 -2.76 -2.14
N ASN A 258 -25.45 -3.10 -1.28
CA ASN A 258 -26.84 -3.36 -1.67
C ASN A 258 -27.63 -2.05 -1.87
N LEU A 259 -27.15 -1.20 -2.80
CA LEU A 259 -27.79 0.07 -3.16
C LEU A 259 -28.53 -0.06 -4.49
N SER A 260 -29.59 0.72 -4.67
CA SER A 260 -30.27 0.82 -5.98
C SER A 260 -29.35 1.50 -7.00
N GLN A 261 -29.54 1.23 -8.28
CA GLN A 261 -28.76 1.89 -9.33
C GLN A 261 -28.97 3.41 -9.33
N ALA A 262 -30.18 3.86 -9.01
CA ALA A 262 -30.51 5.28 -8.91
C ALA A 262 -29.73 5.95 -7.74
N ASP A 263 -29.67 5.30 -6.57
CA ASP A 263 -28.92 5.83 -5.42
C ASP A 263 -27.41 5.89 -5.71
N LYS A 264 -26.86 4.85 -6.39
CA LYS A 264 -25.44 4.84 -6.81
C LYS A 264 -25.12 6.01 -7.73
N GLU A 265 -25.94 6.22 -8.75
CA GLU A 265 -25.75 7.30 -9.73
C GLU A 265 -25.86 8.67 -9.07
N ALA A 266 -26.87 8.86 -8.23
CA ALA A 266 -27.08 10.09 -7.46
C ALA A 266 -25.89 10.38 -6.53
N ALA A 267 -25.44 9.37 -5.78
CA ALA A 267 -24.28 9.49 -4.90
C ALA A 267 -22.99 9.84 -5.68
N LEU A 268 -22.75 9.21 -6.82
CA LEU A 268 -21.57 9.50 -7.66
C LEU A 268 -21.61 10.92 -8.23
N GLN A 269 -22.78 11.48 -8.53
CA GLN A 269 -22.91 12.87 -8.93
C GLN A 269 -22.49 13.81 -7.79
N VAL A 270 -22.96 13.57 -6.57
CA VAL A 270 -22.60 14.39 -5.39
C VAL A 270 -21.11 14.25 -5.09
N ILE A 271 -20.57 13.02 -5.09
CA ILE A 271 -19.13 12.77 -4.90
C ILE A 271 -18.30 13.50 -5.97
N GLY A 272 -18.72 13.42 -7.22
CA GLY A 272 -18.04 14.10 -8.32
C GLY A 272 -17.99 15.62 -8.13
N ARG A 273 -19.09 16.24 -7.69
CA ARG A 273 -19.14 17.67 -7.36
C ARG A 273 -18.27 18.03 -6.16
N LEU A 274 -18.28 17.19 -5.12
CA LEU A 274 -17.40 17.37 -3.97
C LEU A 274 -15.92 17.33 -4.41
N PHE A 275 -15.53 16.35 -5.18
CA PHE A 275 -14.15 16.19 -5.67
C PHE A 275 -13.74 17.36 -6.58
N ASP A 276 -14.62 17.82 -7.46
CA ASP A 276 -14.36 19.03 -8.28
C ASP A 276 -14.10 20.26 -7.41
N THR A 277 -14.93 20.46 -6.39
CA THR A 277 -14.79 21.58 -5.47
C THR A 277 -13.48 21.52 -4.70
N LEU A 278 -13.11 20.34 -4.18
CA LEU A 278 -11.87 20.14 -3.44
C LEU A 278 -10.64 20.33 -4.32
N ALA A 279 -10.64 19.77 -5.53
CA ALA A 279 -9.56 19.93 -6.50
C ALA A 279 -9.37 21.39 -6.91
N GLU A 280 -10.47 22.13 -7.11
CA GLU A 280 -10.40 23.54 -7.46
C GLU A 280 -9.91 24.41 -6.29
N GLN A 281 -10.38 24.13 -5.07
CA GLN A 281 -9.86 24.80 -3.87
C GLN A 281 -8.34 24.58 -3.74
N HIS A 282 -7.86 23.34 -3.96
CA HIS A 282 -6.43 23.04 -3.91
C HIS A 282 -5.64 23.85 -4.96
N ARG A 283 -6.13 23.93 -6.22
CA ARG A 283 -5.49 24.72 -7.27
C ARG A 283 -5.43 26.22 -6.94
N GLN A 284 -6.38 26.70 -6.15
CA GLN A 284 -6.45 28.11 -5.69
C GLN A 284 -5.69 28.34 -4.38
N GLY A 285 -5.04 27.31 -3.80
CA GLY A 285 -4.38 27.40 -2.49
C GLY A 285 -5.36 27.59 -1.33
N LYS A 286 -6.63 27.19 -1.48
CA LYS A 286 -7.69 27.27 -0.48
C LYS A 286 -7.95 25.92 0.16
N SER A 287 -8.48 25.95 1.38
CA SER A 287 -8.81 24.74 2.16
C SER A 287 -10.08 24.97 3.00
N SER A 288 -11.09 25.62 2.42
CA SER A 288 -12.34 25.90 3.12
C SER A 288 -13.20 24.66 3.24
N PRO A 289 -13.93 24.47 4.37
CA PRO A 289 -14.93 23.42 4.46
C PRO A 289 -15.97 23.52 3.34
N VAL A 290 -16.40 22.36 2.83
CA VAL A 290 -17.45 22.27 1.82
C VAL A 290 -18.76 21.84 2.51
N ASP A 291 -19.81 22.59 2.30
CA ASP A 291 -21.13 22.23 2.80
C ASP A 291 -21.74 21.12 1.93
N VAL A 292 -21.72 19.90 2.46
CA VAL A 292 -22.23 18.71 1.75
C VAL A 292 -23.74 18.78 1.54
N ASP A 293 -24.50 19.34 2.49
CA ASP A 293 -25.95 19.46 2.34
C ASP A 293 -26.32 20.43 1.20
N SER A 294 -25.60 21.55 1.10
CA SER A 294 -25.74 22.46 -0.04
C SER A 294 -25.35 21.81 -1.36
N LEU A 295 -24.33 20.94 -1.39
CA LEU A 295 -23.97 20.18 -2.60
C LEU A 295 -25.06 19.20 -3.01
N VAL A 296 -25.62 18.43 -2.08
CA VAL A 296 -26.74 17.51 -2.34
C VAL A 296 -27.93 18.28 -2.90
N SER A 297 -28.32 19.40 -2.26
CA SER A 297 -29.40 20.26 -2.71
C SER A 297 -29.15 20.83 -4.11
N ALA A 298 -27.91 21.24 -4.42
CA ALA A 298 -27.54 21.81 -5.72
C ALA A 298 -27.54 20.78 -6.86
N VAL A 299 -27.23 19.50 -6.55
CA VAL A 299 -27.36 18.41 -7.53
C VAL A 299 -28.81 18.03 -7.78
N GLY A 300 -29.72 18.29 -6.79
CA GLY A 300 -31.13 18.05 -6.92
C GLY A 300 -31.52 16.57 -6.95
N VAL A 301 -30.76 15.73 -6.25
CA VAL A 301 -30.98 14.28 -6.14
C VAL A 301 -31.16 13.86 -4.69
N ASP A 302 -31.99 12.86 -4.46
CA ASP A 302 -32.11 12.21 -3.17
C ASP A 302 -31.03 11.10 -3.08
N ILE A 303 -30.29 11.12 -2.00
CA ILE A 303 -29.32 10.06 -1.65
C ILE A 303 -29.57 9.59 -0.21
N PRO A 304 -29.31 8.30 0.08
CA PRO A 304 -29.45 7.78 1.44
C PRO A 304 -28.68 8.60 2.48
N SER A 305 -29.29 8.82 3.64
CA SER A 305 -28.72 9.64 4.73
C SER A 305 -27.36 9.12 5.22
N GLU A 306 -27.14 7.81 5.13
CA GLU A 306 -25.88 7.15 5.45
C GLU A 306 -24.76 7.59 4.51
N LEU A 307 -25.07 7.77 3.21
CA LEU A 307 -24.10 8.27 2.23
C LEU A 307 -23.79 9.76 2.48
N VAL A 308 -24.80 10.59 2.79
CA VAL A 308 -24.58 11.99 3.20
C VAL A 308 -23.65 12.05 4.41
N THR A 309 -23.92 11.22 5.41
CA THR A 309 -23.09 11.13 6.62
C THR A 309 -21.65 10.72 6.28
N SER A 310 -21.47 9.74 5.42
CA SER A 310 -20.15 9.29 4.95
C SER A 310 -19.39 10.43 4.24
N LEU A 311 -20.06 11.19 3.38
CA LEU A 311 -19.46 12.34 2.69
C LEU A 311 -19.05 13.46 3.66
N LYS A 312 -19.88 13.75 4.66
CA LYS A 312 -19.53 14.70 5.74
C LYS A 312 -18.31 14.23 6.52
N MET A 313 -18.20 12.93 6.81
CA MET A 313 -17.02 12.36 7.47
C MET A 313 -15.77 12.43 6.58
N THR A 314 -15.89 12.15 5.30
CA THR A 314 -14.80 12.32 4.32
C THR A 314 -14.32 13.77 4.29
N GLN A 315 -15.24 14.72 4.24
CA GLN A 315 -14.91 16.14 4.29
C GLN A 315 -14.23 16.54 5.61
N LYS A 316 -14.71 16.03 6.75
CA LYS A 316 -14.14 16.30 8.09
C LYS A 316 -12.72 15.75 8.22
N ASN A 317 -12.45 14.59 7.62
CA ASN A 317 -11.16 13.91 7.66
C ASN A 317 -10.27 14.24 6.44
N ARG A 318 -10.58 15.32 5.73
CA ARG A 318 -9.83 15.81 4.58
C ARG A 318 -8.36 16.04 4.95
N THR A 319 -7.47 15.57 4.10
CA THR A 319 -6.03 15.74 4.27
C THR A 319 -5.42 16.50 3.09
N PRO A 320 -4.27 17.17 3.26
CA PRO A 320 -3.54 17.78 2.16
C PRO A 320 -3.22 16.80 1.03
N TRP A 321 -2.95 15.53 1.38
CA TRP A 321 -2.72 14.46 0.42
C TRP A 321 -3.95 14.23 -0.49
N MET A 322 -5.14 14.11 0.11
CA MET A 322 -6.38 13.90 -0.65
C MET A 322 -6.63 15.04 -1.64
N ASP A 323 -6.43 16.27 -1.21
CA ASP A 323 -6.60 17.45 -2.07
C ASP A 323 -5.63 17.46 -3.25
N ALA A 324 -4.37 17.15 -2.98
CA ALA A 324 -3.34 17.05 -4.00
C ALA A 324 -3.63 15.91 -4.98
N LEU A 325 -4.08 14.75 -4.48
CA LEU A 325 -4.46 13.62 -5.32
C LEU A 325 -5.65 13.95 -6.21
N LEU A 326 -6.72 14.56 -5.68
CA LEU A 326 -7.89 14.99 -6.47
C LEU A 326 -7.53 15.96 -7.58
N ALA A 327 -6.55 16.84 -7.35
CA ALA A 327 -6.06 17.80 -8.34
C ALA A 327 -5.00 17.21 -9.29
N MET A 328 -4.58 15.96 -9.07
CA MET A 328 -3.51 15.31 -9.83
C MET A 328 -3.96 14.97 -11.25
N GLU A 329 -3.10 15.31 -12.21
CA GLU A 329 -3.27 15.04 -13.63
C GLU A 329 -2.05 14.26 -14.17
N PRO A 330 -1.96 12.96 -14.00
CA PRO A 330 -0.80 12.15 -14.38
C PRO A 330 -0.45 12.26 -15.86
N ALA A 331 -1.44 12.44 -16.73
CA ALA A 331 -1.25 12.63 -18.17
C ALA A 331 -0.30 13.79 -18.50
N LYS A 332 -0.25 14.85 -17.68
CA LYS A 332 0.68 15.99 -17.87
C LYS A 332 2.14 15.59 -17.68
N TYR A 333 2.40 14.63 -16.81
CA TYR A 333 3.73 14.09 -16.56
C TYR A 333 4.09 13.04 -17.61
N LEU A 334 3.19 12.09 -17.89
CA LEU A 334 3.40 11.02 -18.88
C LEU A 334 3.89 11.56 -20.23
N ARG A 335 3.27 12.62 -20.76
CA ARG A 335 3.67 13.26 -22.03
C ARG A 335 5.10 13.77 -22.06
N LYS A 336 5.74 13.98 -20.91
CA LYS A 336 7.10 14.52 -20.79
C LYS A 336 8.15 13.44 -20.57
N ILE A 337 7.77 12.18 -20.32
CA ILE A 337 8.69 11.08 -20.05
C ILE A 337 9.50 10.78 -21.32
N LYS A 338 10.83 10.74 -21.15
CA LYS A 338 11.77 10.41 -22.22
C LYS A 338 12.62 9.17 -21.90
N CYS A 339 12.76 8.84 -20.62
CA CYS A 339 13.52 7.66 -20.19
C CYS A 339 12.77 6.35 -20.52
N PRO A 340 13.47 5.22 -20.60
CA PRO A 340 12.83 3.91 -20.72
C PRO A 340 11.81 3.68 -19.60
N MET A 341 10.66 3.12 -19.97
CA MET A 341 9.53 2.89 -19.06
C MET A 341 8.95 1.50 -19.24
N LEU A 342 8.71 0.82 -18.12
CA LEU A 342 7.87 -0.36 -18.01
C LEU A 342 6.65 0.00 -17.17
N ALA A 343 5.45 -0.32 -17.64
CA ALA A 343 4.22 -0.23 -16.88
C ALA A 343 3.52 -1.59 -16.87
N VAL A 344 3.16 -2.06 -15.68
CA VAL A 344 2.53 -3.36 -15.46
C VAL A 344 1.22 -3.17 -14.69
N ASN A 345 0.16 -3.84 -15.10
CA ASN A 345 -1.11 -3.89 -14.38
C ASN A 345 -1.66 -5.32 -14.41
N GLY A 346 -2.38 -5.71 -13.35
CA GLY A 346 -3.17 -6.91 -13.36
C GLY A 346 -4.52 -6.70 -14.05
N ASP A 347 -5.06 -7.72 -14.71
CA ASP A 347 -6.39 -7.63 -15.34
C ASP A 347 -7.54 -7.73 -14.33
N LYS A 348 -7.24 -8.17 -13.09
CA LYS A 348 -8.16 -8.21 -11.95
C LYS A 348 -7.92 -7.07 -10.93
N ASP A 349 -7.19 -6.04 -11.32
CA ASP A 349 -7.00 -4.88 -10.47
C ASP A 349 -8.29 -4.05 -10.37
N THR A 350 -8.88 -4.03 -9.17
CA THR A 350 -10.11 -3.30 -8.86
C THR A 350 -9.86 -1.89 -8.32
N GLN A 351 -8.60 -1.51 -8.10
CA GLN A 351 -8.21 -0.19 -7.58
C GLN A 351 -7.68 0.73 -8.68
N VAL A 352 -6.79 0.22 -9.53
CA VAL A 352 -6.28 0.91 -10.72
C VAL A 352 -6.59 0.06 -11.95
N TYR A 353 -7.63 0.42 -12.66
CA TYR A 353 -8.16 -0.39 -13.75
C TYR A 353 -7.17 -0.57 -14.91
N PRO A 354 -7.23 -1.72 -15.60
CA PRO A 354 -6.30 -2.08 -16.70
C PRO A 354 -6.23 -1.07 -17.84
N ASP A 355 -7.29 -0.29 -18.08
CA ASP A 355 -7.31 0.76 -19.11
C ASP A 355 -6.29 1.89 -18.88
N ASN A 356 -5.72 1.98 -17.65
CA ASN A 356 -4.58 2.84 -17.35
C ASN A 356 -3.37 2.53 -18.26
N LEU A 357 -3.14 1.25 -18.59
CA LEU A 357 -2.07 0.86 -19.53
C LEU A 357 -2.33 1.39 -20.96
N THR A 358 -3.58 1.38 -21.39
CA THR A 358 -3.96 1.93 -22.70
C THR A 358 -3.62 3.43 -22.77
N LEU A 359 -3.98 4.18 -21.73
CA LEU A 359 -3.67 5.61 -21.68
C LEU A 359 -2.15 5.85 -21.62
N ILE A 360 -1.41 5.06 -20.83
CA ILE A 360 0.06 5.13 -20.80
C ILE A 360 0.64 4.90 -22.19
N GLN A 361 0.21 3.86 -22.90
CA GLN A 361 0.71 3.53 -24.24
C GLN A 361 0.41 4.66 -25.25
N GLN A 362 -0.73 5.32 -25.14
CA GLN A 362 -1.09 6.46 -25.98
C GLN A 362 -0.20 7.69 -25.71
N LEU A 363 0.08 7.97 -24.43
CA LEU A 363 0.83 9.16 -24.02
C LEU A 363 2.35 8.98 -24.08
N VAL A 364 2.83 7.74 -23.94
CA VAL A 364 4.25 7.34 -23.99
C VAL A 364 4.41 6.17 -24.95
N PRO A 365 4.38 6.37 -26.27
CA PRO A 365 4.38 5.28 -27.26
C PRO A 365 5.59 4.33 -27.18
N LYS A 366 6.68 4.78 -26.56
CA LYS A 366 7.89 3.96 -26.34
C LYS A 366 7.87 3.18 -25.03
N ALA A 367 6.86 3.35 -24.19
CA ALA A 367 6.72 2.57 -22.97
C ALA A 367 6.44 1.09 -23.30
N LYS A 368 7.05 0.20 -22.54
CA LYS A 368 6.64 -1.21 -22.53
C LYS A 368 5.47 -1.34 -21.55
N THR A 369 4.31 -1.74 -22.05
CA THR A 369 3.13 -1.99 -21.20
C THR A 369 2.84 -3.48 -21.16
N LEU A 370 2.52 -4.01 -19.96
CA LEU A 370 2.21 -5.42 -19.75
C LEU A 370 0.92 -5.53 -18.92
N LEU A 371 -0.11 -6.10 -19.52
CA LEU A 371 -1.29 -6.53 -18.80
C LEU A 371 -1.09 -7.99 -18.37
N MET A 372 -1.07 -8.23 -17.07
CA MET A 372 -0.82 -9.55 -16.49
C MET A 372 -2.14 -10.25 -16.17
N PRO A 373 -2.42 -11.40 -16.80
CA PRO A 373 -3.67 -12.11 -16.58
C PRO A 373 -3.75 -12.69 -15.17
N GLY A 374 -4.92 -12.59 -14.56
CA GLY A 374 -5.22 -13.17 -13.26
C GLY A 374 -4.64 -12.40 -12.05
N LEU A 375 -3.96 -11.27 -12.25
CA LEU A 375 -3.32 -10.55 -11.15
C LEU A 375 -4.21 -9.43 -10.62
N ASN A 376 -4.19 -9.26 -9.28
CA ASN A 376 -4.81 -8.17 -8.54
C ASN A 376 -3.92 -6.93 -8.47
N HIS A 377 -4.34 -5.92 -7.69
CA HIS A 377 -3.59 -4.68 -7.48
C HIS A 377 -2.20 -4.88 -6.88
N LEU A 378 -2.01 -5.88 -6.01
CA LEU A 378 -0.72 -6.22 -5.41
C LEU A 378 0.16 -7.11 -6.30
N MET A 379 -0.22 -7.34 -7.56
CA MET A 379 0.48 -8.22 -8.50
C MET A 379 0.51 -9.69 -8.04
N GLN A 380 -0.55 -10.15 -7.37
CA GLN A 380 -0.75 -11.52 -6.91
C GLN A 380 -1.79 -12.21 -7.78
N HIS A 381 -1.64 -13.52 -8.02
CA HIS A 381 -2.72 -14.32 -8.62
C HIS A 381 -3.93 -14.34 -7.68
N ALA A 382 -5.07 -13.93 -8.19
CA ALA A 382 -6.30 -13.74 -7.43
C ALA A 382 -7.51 -14.36 -8.15
N SER A 383 -8.55 -14.69 -7.40
CA SER A 383 -9.80 -15.18 -7.96
C SER A 383 -10.72 -14.05 -8.40
N THR A 384 -10.88 -13.04 -7.55
CA THR A 384 -11.75 -11.88 -7.80
C THR A 384 -10.98 -10.59 -8.01
N GLY A 385 -9.82 -10.43 -7.37
CA GLY A 385 -9.03 -9.20 -7.33
C GLY A 385 -9.42 -8.26 -6.18
N GLU A 386 -10.42 -8.64 -5.40
CA GLU A 386 -10.91 -7.85 -4.26
C GLU A 386 -9.90 -7.81 -3.12
N VAL A 387 -9.84 -6.67 -2.42
CA VAL A 387 -8.97 -6.48 -1.24
C VAL A 387 -9.24 -7.55 -0.17
N ALA A 388 -10.46 -8.05 -0.07
CA ALA A 388 -10.84 -9.09 0.89
C ALA A 388 -10.13 -10.45 0.67
N GLU A 389 -9.54 -10.69 -0.51
CA GLU A 389 -8.77 -11.90 -0.79
C GLU A 389 -7.31 -11.81 -0.31
N TYR A 390 -6.75 -10.61 -0.15
CA TYR A 390 -5.31 -10.40 0.04
C TYR A 390 -4.75 -11.19 1.23
N ASP A 391 -5.47 -11.21 2.35
CA ASP A 391 -5.04 -11.96 3.54
C ASP A 391 -4.96 -13.49 3.29
N GLN A 392 -5.75 -14.02 2.37
CA GLN A 392 -5.85 -15.45 2.10
C GLN A 392 -4.87 -15.93 1.01
N ILE A 393 -4.39 -15.02 0.17
CA ILE A 393 -3.42 -15.33 -0.89
C ILE A 393 -2.05 -15.56 -0.23
N ARG A 394 -1.40 -16.69 -0.55
CA ARG A 394 -0.05 -17.00 -0.03
C ARG A 394 1.06 -16.33 -0.82
N GLU A 395 0.83 -16.13 -2.12
CA GLU A 395 1.75 -15.44 -3.02
C GLU A 395 1.83 -13.96 -2.66
N THR A 396 3.05 -13.42 -2.52
CA THR A 396 3.26 -12.00 -2.27
C THR A 396 3.44 -11.21 -3.55
N MET A 397 4.08 -11.81 -4.55
CA MET A 397 4.34 -11.18 -5.85
C MET A 397 4.44 -12.27 -6.92
N SER A 398 3.73 -12.10 -8.02
CA SER A 398 3.79 -13.02 -9.14
C SER A 398 5.22 -13.15 -9.70
N PRO A 399 5.73 -14.37 -9.92
CA PRO A 399 7.04 -14.59 -10.53
C PRO A 399 7.17 -13.94 -11.90
N GLU A 400 6.10 -13.88 -12.67
CA GLU A 400 6.06 -13.28 -14.01
C GLU A 400 6.32 -11.76 -13.95
N VAL A 401 5.80 -11.09 -12.92
CA VAL A 401 6.06 -9.66 -12.68
C VAL A 401 7.51 -9.45 -12.27
N LEU A 402 8.03 -10.28 -11.35
CA LEU A 402 9.44 -10.23 -10.92
C LEU A 402 10.38 -10.38 -12.12
N ASP A 403 10.12 -11.38 -12.99
CA ASP A 403 10.89 -11.60 -14.21
C ASP A 403 10.77 -10.43 -15.20
N ALA A 404 9.57 -9.91 -15.43
CA ALA A 404 9.35 -8.80 -16.36
C ALA A 404 10.12 -7.55 -15.93
N VAL A 405 10.13 -7.24 -14.62
CA VAL A 405 10.90 -6.13 -14.04
C VAL A 405 12.40 -6.36 -14.21
N LEU A 406 12.89 -7.55 -13.84
CA LEU A 406 14.30 -7.90 -13.97
C LEU A 406 14.77 -7.80 -15.41
N GLN A 407 14.07 -8.43 -16.36
CA GLN A 407 14.44 -8.43 -17.78
C GLN A 407 14.42 -7.02 -18.36
N PHE A 408 13.45 -6.19 -17.96
CA PHE A 408 13.44 -4.80 -18.37
C PHE A 408 14.70 -4.06 -17.92
N ILE A 409 15.07 -4.18 -16.63
CA ILE A 409 16.25 -3.48 -16.06
C ILE A 409 17.56 -3.96 -16.71
N LEU A 410 17.73 -5.28 -16.87
CA LEU A 410 18.97 -5.85 -17.43
C LEU A 410 19.16 -5.54 -18.92
N ASN A 411 18.07 -5.33 -19.66
CA ASN A 411 18.12 -5.00 -21.10
C ASN A 411 18.23 -3.49 -21.39
N LEU A 412 18.35 -2.64 -20.38
CA LEU A 412 18.59 -1.20 -20.59
C LEU A 412 20.01 -0.96 -21.13
N ARG A 413 20.08 -0.47 -22.35
CA ARG A 413 21.34 -0.11 -23.03
C ARG A 413 21.86 1.25 -22.58
#